data_df393856be59110dd598a5fd0f03318f
#
_entry.id   df393856be59110dd598a5fd0f03318f
#
_cell.length_a   1.000
_cell.length_b   1.000
_cell.length_c   1.000
_cell.angle_alpha   90.00
_cell.angle_beta   90.00
_cell.angle_gamma   90.00
#
_symmetry.space_group_name_H-M   'P 1'
#
loop_
_entity.id
_entity.type
_entity.pdbx_description
1 polymer ?
#
loop_
_entity_poly.entity_id
_entity_poly.type
_entity_poly.pdbx_seq_one_letter_code
_entity_poly.pdbx_strand_id
1 'polypeptide(L)'
;MTFANPSLVTLCAILGVVVTSACEVIYGVQTWNPLQVAVLMDRGPMFFVAFCFGFAVLSTNISANTTAVANDLMLAFPRYINIRRGQFICIIIALATTPWNIQNSAKSFTAFLSGYSVFLGPVCGIMLADYWFVRRRHLDLPKLYKLGPGTDMFYFQGFNLRAMAAFVCAIGPVLPGLIRSIGGAKTGVAVGASYLYSVVWPFTIVVSAGTYILFNLVAPYHPKTDSVVTYGMEENGDMNTDEKKI
;
A
#
# COMPACT_ATOMS: atom_id res chain seq x y z
N MET A 1 3.90 -6.35 -17.79
CA MET A 1 3.42 -6.45 -16.39
C MET A 1 2.02 -5.85 -16.17
N THR A 2 1.58 -4.84 -16.90
CA THR A 2 0.31 -4.13 -16.69
C THR A 2 -0.94 -4.99 -16.86
N PHE A 3 -0.93 -6.02 -17.70
CA PHE A 3 -2.08 -6.91 -17.94
C PHE A 3 -2.05 -8.21 -17.10
N ALA A 4 -0.89 -8.64 -16.64
CA ALA A 4 -0.76 -9.88 -15.88
C ALA A 4 -1.41 -9.81 -14.50
N ASN A 5 -1.25 -8.70 -13.77
CA ASN A 5 -1.84 -8.51 -12.45
C ASN A 5 -3.38 -8.53 -12.45
N PRO A 6 -4.08 -7.69 -13.24
CA PRO A 6 -5.53 -7.72 -13.27
C PRO A 6 -6.08 -9.07 -13.73
N SER A 7 -5.44 -9.75 -14.69
CA SER A 7 -5.88 -11.07 -15.16
C SER A 7 -5.76 -12.13 -14.06
N LEU A 8 -4.66 -12.17 -13.32
CA LEU A 8 -4.47 -13.09 -12.20
C LEU A 8 -5.48 -12.84 -11.06
N VAL A 9 -5.68 -11.57 -10.70
CA VAL A 9 -6.65 -11.21 -9.66
C VAL A 9 -8.07 -11.60 -10.08
N THR A 10 -8.45 -11.35 -11.34
CA THR A 10 -9.75 -11.74 -11.88
C THR A 10 -9.92 -13.26 -11.86
N LEU A 11 -8.89 -14.01 -12.27
CA LEU A 11 -8.91 -15.47 -12.23
C LEU A 11 -9.13 -15.99 -10.80
N CYS A 12 -8.38 -15.46 -9.84
CA CYS A 12 -8.53 -15.81 -8.42
C CYS A 12 -9.93 -15.47 -7.89
N ALA A 13 -10.49 -14.33 -8.28
CA ALA A 13 -11.84 -13.94 -7.90
C ALA A 13 -12.89 -14.90 -8.47
N ILE A 14 -12.78 -15.27 -9.75
CA ILE A 14 -13.68 -16.25 -10.40
C ILE A 14 -13.58 -17.60 -9.68
N LEU A 15 -12.38 -18.09 -9.41
CA LEU A 15 -12.18 -19.34 -8.67
C LEU A 15 -12.82 -19.29 -7.27
N GLY A 16 -12.67 -18.16 -6.56
CA GLY A 16 -13.30 -17.95 -5.26
C GLY A 16 -14.82 -18.04 -5.32
N VAL A 17 -15.46 -17.41 -6.30
CA VAL A 17 -16.91 -17.44 -6.50
C VAL A 17 -17.38 -18.85 -6.86
N VAL A 18 -16.70 -19.53 -7.78
CA VAL A 18 -17.04 -20.90 -8.19
C VAL A 18 -16.93 -21.87 -7.03
N VAL A 19 -15.86 -21.81 -6.24
CA VAL A 19 -15.67 -22.67 -5.06
C VAL A 19 -16.75 -22.41 -4.01
N THR A 20 -17.09 -21.14 -3.74
CA THR A 20 -18.13 -20.78 -2.78
C THR A 20 -19.48 -21.33 -3.20
N SER A 21 -19.85 -21.18 -4.48
CA SER A 21 -21.09 -21.71 -5.04
C SER A 21 -21.12 -23.25 -5.01
N ALA A 22 -20.00 -23.90 -5.34
CA ALA A 22 -19.91 -25.37 -5.28
C ALA A 22 -20.05 -25.88 -3.84
N CYS A 23 -19.47 -25.20 -2.86
CA CYS A 23 -19.60 -25.57 -1.44
C CYS A 23 -21.05 -25.45 -0.96
N GLU A 24 -21.79 -24.43 -1.40
CA GLU A 24 -23.20 -24.27 -1.07
C GLU A 24 -24.04 -25.43 -1.63
N VAL A 25 -23.78 -25.83 -2.89
CA VAL A 25 -24.50 -26.93 -3.53
C VAL A 25 -24.17 -28.30 -2.93
N ILE A 26 -22.89 -28.56 -2.61
CA ILE A 26 -22.43 -29.90 -2.16
C ILE A 26 -22.61 -30.09 -0.67
N TYR A 27 -22.28 -29.08 0.12
CA TYR A 27 -22.21 -29.17 1.59
C TYR A 27 -23.33 -28.37 2.28
N GLY A 28 -24.13 -27.58 1.54
CA GLY A 28 -25.17 -26.72 2.13
C GLY A 28 -24.64 -25.57 2.97
N VAL A 29 -23.35 -25.25 2.86
CA VAL A 29 -22.67 -24.20 3.64
C VAL A 29 -22.02 -23.19 2.71
N GLN A 30 -22.44 -21.93 2.85
CA GLN A 30 -21.86 -20.84 2.09
C GLN A 30 -20.58 -20.33 2.79
N THR A 31 -19.43 -20.71 2.28
CA THR A 31 -18.12 -20.28 2.83
C THR A 31 -17.15 -19.93 1.72
N TRP A 32 -16.48 -18.80 1.87
CA TRP A 32 -15.42 -18.32 0.98
C TRP A 32 -14.01 -18.61 1.50
N ASN A 33 -13.89 -18.99 2.77
CA ASN A 33 -12.60 -19.23 3.42
C ASN A 33 -12.05 -20.60 3.04
N PRO A 34 -10.89 -20.70 2.35
CA PRO A 34 -10.33 -21.96 1.90
C PRO A 34 -10.07 -22.97 3.03
N LEU A 35 -9.74 -22.50 4.22
CA LEU A 35 -9.52 -23.37 5.38
C LEU A 35 -10.83 -23.98 5.90
N GLN A 36 -11.93 -23.22 5.87
CA GLN A 36 -13.25 -23.75 6.23
C GLN A 36 -13.74 -24.76 5.19
N VAL A 37 -13.47 -24.52 3.91
CA VAL A 37 -13.73 -25.49 2.84
C VAL A 37 -12.94 -26.77 3.06
N ALA A 38 -11.67 -26.66 3.43
CA ALA A 38 -10.81 -27.81 3.74
C ALA A 38 -11.37 -28.69 4.86
N VAL A 39 -11.96 -28.10 5.89
CA VAL A 39 -12.56 -28.82 7.03
C VAL A 39 -13.79 -29.65 6.60
N LEU A 40 -14.48 -29.28 5.53
CA LEU A 40 -15.62 -30.01 4.98
C LEU A 40 -15.20 -31.23 4.13
N MET A 41 -13.92 -31.36 3.80
CA MET A 41 -13.39 -32.46 3.00
C MET A 41 -12.98 -33.65 3.86
N ASP A 42 -12.79 -34.81 3.23
CA ASP A 42 -12.20 -35.98 3.87
C ASP A 42 -10.77 -35.71 4.36
N ARG A 43 -10.30 -36.52 5.34
CA ARG A 43 -9.01 -36.33 6.01
C ARG A 43 -7.80 -36.22 5.06
N GLY A 44 -7.79 -36.99 3.96
CA GLY A 44 -6.69 -36.99 3.00
C GLY A 44 -6.60 -35.67 2.23
N PRO A 45 -7.62 -35.27 1.47
CA PRO A 45 -7.66 -33.96 0.80
C PRO A 45 -7.48 -32.78 1.75
N MET A 46 -8.11 -32.82 2.93
CA MET A 46 -7.97 -31.78 3.96
C MET A 46 -6.50 -31.53 4.34
N PHE A 47 -5.72 -32.60 4.57
CA PHE A 47 -4.32 -32.48 4.91
C PHE A 47 -3.52 -31.79 3.80
N PHE A 48 -3.67 -32.20 2.53
CA PHE A 48 -2.95 -31.61 1.43
C PHE A 48 -3.34 -30.15 1.19
N VAL A 49 -4.62 -29.81 1.25
CA VAL A 49 -5.10 -28.43 1.10
C VAL A 49 -4.55 -27.55 2.22
N ALA A 50 -4.65 -28.00 3.48
CA ALA A 50 -4.13 -27.23 4.62
C ALA A 50 -2.61 -27.03 4.55
N PHE A 51 -1.87 -28.06 4.15
CA PHE A 51 -0.42 -28.00 3.98
C PHE A 51 -0.03 -27.00 2.87
N CYS A 52 -0.65 -27.11 1.69
CA CYS A 52 -0.36 -26.20 0.55
C CYS A 52 -0.70 -24.75 0.89
N PHE A 53 -1.85 -24.49 1.51
CA PHE A 53 -2.22 -23.13 1.93
C PHE A 53 -1.30 -22.60 3.01
N GLY A 54 -0.95 -23.43 4.01
CA GLY A 54 0.00 -23.04 5.05
C GLY A 54 1.36 -22.65 4.46
N PHE A 55 1.87 -23.44 3.55
CA PHE A 55 3.13 -23.16 2.87
C PHE A 55 3.05 -21.90 1.99
N ALA A 56 1.98 -21.73 1.22
CA ALA A 56 1.75 -20.54 0.39
C ALA A 56 1.66 -19.26 1.23
N VAL A 57 0.91 -19.30 2.34
CA VAL A 57 0.79 -18.15 3.25
C VAL A 57 2.14 -17.81 3.88
N LEU A 58 2.91 -18.81 4.33
CA LEU A 58 4.22 -18.60 4.92
C LEU A 58 5.18 -17.96 3.91
N SER A 59 5.27 -18.50 2.69
CA SER A 59 6.10 -17.97 1.62
C SER A 59 5.75 -16.53 1.25
N THR A 60 4.47 -16.23 1.10
CA THR A 60 3.99 -14.89 0.76
C THR A 60 4.28 -13.88 1.88
N ASN A 61 4.09 -14.27 3.14
CA ASN A 61 4.37 -13.38 4.26
C ASN A 61 5.87 -13.09 4.41
N ILE A 62 6.74 -14.07 4.20
CA ILE A 62 8.19 -13.85 4.26
C ILE A 62 8.63 -12.96 3.10
N SER A 63 8.21 -13.25 1.87
CA SER A 63 8.69 -12.54 0.67
C SER A 63 8.10 -11.15 0.52
N ALA A 64 6.79 -10.97 0.73
CA ALA A 64 6.12 -9.70 0.51
C ALA A 64 6.08 -8.82 1.78
N ASN A 65 5.53 -9.34 2.88
CA ASN A 65 5.27 -8.51 4.05
C ASN A 65 6.53 -8.28 4.89
N THR A 66 7.24 -9.35 5.26
CA THR A 66 8.40 -9.26 6.15
C THR A 66 9.55 -8.50 5.50
N THR A 67 9.77 -8.72 4.19
CA THR A 67 10.82 -8.03 3.44
C THR A 67 10.49 -6.56 3.25
N ALA A 68 9.23 -6.19 3.00
CA ALA A 68 8.81 -4.80 2.89
C ALA A 68 9.06 -4.04 4.20
N VAL A 69 8.58 -4.57 5.33
CA VAL A 69 8.81 -3.97 6.67
C VAL A 69 10.31 -3.88 7.00
N ALA A 70 11.09 -4.91 6.65
CA ALA A 70 12.53 -4.89 6.89
C ALA A 70 13.24 -3.78 6.08
N ASN A 71 12.82 -3.55 4.83
CA ASN A 71 13.33 -2.44 4.01
C ASN A 71 12.96 -1.09 4.61
N ASP A 72 11.72 -0.91 5.07
CA ASP A 72 11.26 0.32 5.69
C ASP A 72 12.02 0.62 6.99
N LEU A 73 12.23 -0.40 7.84
CA LEU A 73 13.03 -0.27 9.05
C LEU A 73 14.49 0.05 8.76
N MET A 74 15.07 -0.55 7.72
CA MET A 74 16.43 -0.25 7.28
C MET A 74 16.56 1.20 6.77
N LEU A 75 15.56 1.71 6.06
CA LEU A 75 15.53 3.11 5.61
C LEU A 75 15.38 4.08 6.79
N ALA A 76 14.55 3.72 7.78
CA ALA A 76 14.35 4.56 8.98
C ALA A 76 15.59 4.59 9.88
N PHE A 77 16.29 3.46 10.04
CA PHE A 77 17.43 3.31 10.95
C PHE A 77 18.64 2.63 10.29
N PRO A 78 19.24 3.24 9.24
CA PRO A 78 20.26 2.57 8.40
C PRO A 78 21.53 2.18 9.15
N ARG A 79 21.82 2.88 10.26
CA ARG A 79 23.02 2.64 11.09
C ARG A 79 22.92 1.38 11.95
N TYR A 80 21.70 0.97 12.34
CA TYR A 80 21.46 -0.08 13.33
C TYR A 80 20.80 -1.34 12.77
N ILE A 81 19.99 -1.19 11.71
CA ILE A 81 19.12 -2.24 11.19
C ILE A 81 19.54 -2.63 9.78
N ASN A 82 19.89 -3.91 9.61
CA ASN A 82 20.04 -4.58 8.34
C ASN A 82 18.74 -5.32 7.99
N ILE A 83 18.54 -5.71 6.73
CA ILE A 83 17.37 -6.48 6.26
C ILE A 83 17.10 -7.68 7.17
N ARG A 84 18.12 -8.48 7.52
CA ARG A 84 17.96 -9.66 8.40
C ARG A 84 17.45 -9.28 9.79
N ARG A 85 18.03 -8.25 10.40
CA ARG A 85 17.58 -7.76 11.71
C ARG A 85 16.17 -7.19 11.64
N GLY A 86 15.86 -6.47 10.57
CA GLY A 86 14.51 -5.93 10.32
C GLY A 86 13.45 -7.04 10.22
N GLN A 87 13.76 -8.15 9.55
CA GLN A 87 12.87 -9.31 9.47
C GLN A 87 12.60 -9.94 10.84
N PHE A 88 13.64 -10.12 11.67
CA PHE A 88 13.45 -10.63 13.04
C PHE A 88 12.62 -9.69 13.91
N ILE A 89 12.87 -8.39 13.84
CA ILE A 89 12.08 -7.38 14.55
C ILE A 89 10.62 -7.43 14.09
N CYS A 90 10.37 -7.55 12.79
CA CYS A 90 9.03 -7.70 12.23
C CYS A 90 8.31 -8.92 12.81
N ILE A 91 8.97 -10.07 12.88
CA ILE A 91 8.39 -11.30 13.46
C ILE A 91 8.06 -11.11 14.94
N ILE A 92 8.95 -10.51 15.71
CA ILE A 92 8.73 -10.25 17.16
C ILE A 92 7.52 -9.32 17.35
N ILE A 93 7.43 -8.23 16.58
CA ILE A 93 6.31 -7.29 16.63
C ILE A 93 5.01 -8.00 16.22
N ALA A 94 5.04 -8.78 15.14
CA ALA A 94 3.88 -9.52 14.65
C ALA A 94 3.35 -10.51 15.72
N LEU A 95 4.21 -11.22 16.43
CA LEU A 95 3.81 -12.09 17.52
C LEU A 95 3.27 -11.31 18.73
N ALA A 96 3.89 -10.20 19.07
CA ALA A 96 3.45 -9.34 20.18
C ALA A 96 2.08 -8.70 19.96
N THR A 97 1.69 -8.42 18.72
CA THR A 97 0.37 -7.87 18.37
C THR A 97 -0.77 -8.88 18.43
N THR A 98 -0.46 -10.17 18.70
CA THR A 98 -1.46 -11.27 18.85
C THR A 98 -2.56 -11.24 17.77
N PRO A 99 -2.21 -11.34 16.46
CA PRO A 99 -3.15 -11.13 15.35
C PRO A 99 -4.34 -12.10 15.35
N TRP A 100 -4.21 -13.25 15.97
CA TRP A 100 -5.30 -14.22 16.14
C TRP A 100 -6.48 -13.66 16.94
N ASN A 101 -6.23 -12.74 17.89
CA ASN A 101 -7.31 -12.09 18.65
C ASN A 101 -8.11 -11.11 17.78
N ILE A 102 -7.43 -10.42 16.84
CA ILE A 102 -8.07 -9.52 15.87
C ILE A 102 -8.91 -10.32 14.87
N GLN A 103 -8.38 -11.46 14.41
CA GLN A 103 -9.02 -12.31 13.41
C GLN A 103 -10.26 -13.06 13.95
N ASN A 104 -10.34 -13.33 15.24
CA ASN A 104 -11.49 -13.98 15.87
C ASN A 104 -12.79 -13.14 15.75
N SER A 105 -12.68 -11.83 15.51
CA SER A 105 -13.81 -10.97 15.21
C SER A 105 -13.73 -10.48 13.77
N ALA A 106 -14.53 -11.06 12.85
CA ALA A 106 -14.60 -10.63 11.46
C ALA A 106 -14.90 -9.13 11.33
N LYS A 107 -15.70 -8.58 12.24
CA LYS A 107 -16.05 -7.16 12.29
C LYS A 107 -14.84 -6.29 12.64
N SER A 108 -14.07 -6.66 13.64
CA SER A 108 -12.85 -5.94 14.04
C SER A 108 -11.77 -6.00 12.96
N PHE A 109 -11.62 -7.14 12.30
CA PHE A 109 -10.68 -7.34 11.21
C PHE A 109 -11.03 -6.46 9.99
N THR A 110 -12.31 -6.45 9.58
CA THR A 110 -12.78 -5.60 8.47
C THR A 110 -12.64 -4.12 8.81
N ALA A 111 -12.95 -3.71 10.04
CA ALA A 111 -12.77 -2.33 10.49
C ALA A 111 -11.30 -1.90 10.47
N PHE A 112 -10.38 -2.78 10.87
CA PHE A 112 -8.94 -2.53 10.80
C PHE A 112 -8.45 -2.35 9.35
N LEU A 113 -8.82 -3.26 8.43
CA LEU A 113 -8.46 -3.17 7.01
C LEU A 113 -9.02 -1.91 6.36
N SER A 114 -10.27 -1.57 6.67
CA SER A 114 -10.89 -0.34 6.16
C SER A 114 -10.23 0.91 6.73
N GLY A 115 -9.83 0.89 8.02
CA GLY A 115 -9.07 1.96 8.65
C GLY A 115 -7.73 2.24 7.98
N TYR A 116 -7.01 1.20 7.57
CA TYR A 116 -5.76 1.32 6.83
C TYR A 116 -5.95 2.06 5.49
N SER A 117 -7.03 1.78 4.78
CA SER A 117 -7.35 2.41 3.50
C SER A 117 -7.52 3.93 3.61
N VAL A 118 -8.01 4.44 4.74
CA VAL A 118 -8.16 5.90 5.00
C VAL A 118 -6.83 6.63 4.90
N PHE A 119 -5.76 6.01 5.39
CA PHE A 119 -4.42 6.61 5.41
C PHE A 119 -3.62 6.35 4.14
N LEU A 120 -3.77 5.18 3.53
CA LEU A 120 -3.00 4.79 2.36
C LEU A 120 -3.49 5.49 1.08
N GLY A 121 -4.80 5.73 0.96
CA GLY A 121 -5.39 6.42 -0.20
C GLY A 121 -4.78 7.79 -0.46
N PRO A 122 -4.71 8.70 0.54
CA PRO A 122 -4.11 10.02 0.37
C PRO A 122 -2.63 9.97 -0.04
N VAL A 123 -1.85 9.05 0.51
CA VAL A 123 -0.44 8.87 0.13
C VAL A 123 -0.33 8.52 -1.34
N CYS A 124 -1.13 7.54 -1.80
CA CYS A 124 -1.18 7.14 -3.20
C CYS A 124 -1.57 8.32 -4.12
N GLY A 125 -2.60 9.07 -3.75
CA GLY A 125 -3.07 10.23 -4.52
C GLY A 125 -2.02 11.34 -4.63
N ILE A 126 -1.32 11.67 -3.54
CA ILE A 126 -0.25 12.66 -3.53
C ILE A 126 0.92 12.20 -4.42
N MET A 127 1.33 10.93 -4.32
CA MET A 127 2.41 10.37 -5.14
C MET A 127 2.07 10.41 -6.63
N LEU A 128 0.85 10.05 -7.01
CA LEU A 128 0.37 10.12 -8.38
C LEU A 128 0.36 11.57 -8.88
N ALA A 129 -0.17 12.49 -8.09
CA ALA A 129 -0.23 13.90 -8.45
C ALA A 129 1.16 14.53 -8.58
N ASP A 130 2.08 14.21 -7.66
CA ASP A 130 3.46 14.68 -7.71
C ASP A 130 4.16 14.22 -9.00
N TYR A 131 4.07 12.94 -9.30
CA TYR A 131 4.75 12.34 -10.45
C TYR A 131 4.19 12.83 -11.79
N TRP A 132 2.85 12.83 -11.97
CA TRP A 132 2.24 13.13 -13.26
C TRP A 132 2.06 14.61 -13.51
N PHE A 133 1.65 15.40 -12.52
CA PHE A 133 1.26 16.81 -12.69
C PHE A 133 2.35 17.78 -12.26
N VAL A 134 2.97 17.57 -11.10
CA VAL A 134 3.96 18.49 -10.56
C VAL A 134 5.32 18.31 -11.24
N ARG A 135 5.82 17.07 -11.27
CA ARG A 135 7.13 16.73 -11.84
C ARG A 135 7.07 16.34 -13.32
N ARG A 136 5.89 16.19 -13.90
CA ARG A 136 5.68 15.82 -15.30
C ARG A 136 6.52 14.63 -15.75
N ARG A 137 6.60 13.58 -14.93
CA ARG A 137 7.38 12.35 -15.12
C ARG A 137 8.91 12.53 -15.10
N HIS A 138 9.42 13.69 -14.73
CA HIS A 138 10.86 13.91 -14.58
C HIS A 138 11.25 13.69 -13.11
N LEU A 139 11.91 12.59 -12.82
CA LEU A 139 12.36 12.23 -11.48
C LEU A 139 13.87 11.96 -11.49
N ASP A 140 14.63 12.79 -10.80
CA ASP A 140 16.07 12.61 -10.61
C ASP A 140 16.34 11.58 -9.52
N LEU A 141 16.52 10.32 -9.91
CA LEU A 141 16.77 9.22 -9.00
C LEU A 141 17.98 9.46 -8.07
N PRO A 142 19.14 9.95 -8.54
CA PRO A 142 20.28 10.20 -7.67
C PRO A 142 20.01 11.23 -6.58
N LYS A 143 19.12 12.22 -6.84
CA LYS A 143 18.76 13.26 -5.86
C LYS A 143 17.84 12.75 -4.76
N LEU A 144 17.06 11.68 -5.02
CA LEU A 144 16.21 11.03 -4.02
C LEU A 144 17.00 10.41 -2.87
N TYR A 145 18.21 9.95 -3.14
CA TYR A 145 19.07 9.27 -2.15
C TYR A 145 20.07 10.21 -1.46
N LYS A 146 20.12 11.49 -1.86
CA LYS A 146 20.97 12.49 -1.21
C LYS A 146 20.18 13.25 -0.17
N LEU A 147 20.49 13.02 1.10
CA LEU A 147 19.95 13.78 2.23
C LEU A 147 20.85 15.00 2.50
N GLY A 148 20.30 16.21 2.37
CA GLY A 148 21.03 17.41 2.71
C GLY A 148 20.31 18.71 2.32
N PRO A 149 20.60 19.83 2.99
CA PRO A 149 19.92 21.11 2.78
C PRO A 149 20.18 21.77 1.42
N GLY A 150 21.01 21.16 0.57
CA GLY A 150 21.26 21.61 -0.82
C GLY A 150 20.52 20.82 -1.89
N THR A 151 19.69 19.83 -1.52
CA THR A 151 19.00 18.96 -2.46
C THR A 151 17.58 19.48 -2.73
N ASP A 152 17.11 19.42 -3.98
CA ASP A 152 15.75 19.84 -4.38
C ASP A 152 14.65 19.06 -3.64
N MET A 153 14.97 17.92 -3.07
CA MET A 153 14.05 17.08 -2.28
C MET A 153 14.00 17.46 -0.80
N PHE A 154 14.88 18.37 -0.35
CA PHE A 154 14.90 18.86 1.02
C PHE A 154 13.99 20.07 1.16
N TYR A 155 12.67 19.84 1.16
CA TYR A 155 11.64 20.87 1.30
C TYR A 155 11.88 21.78 2.53
N PHE A 156 10.94 21.95 3.40
CA PHE A 156 11.10 22.69 4.66
C PHE A 156 11.61 21.74 5.74
N GLN A 157 12.91 21.79 6.04
CA GLN A 157 13.57 20.91 7.03
C GLN A 157 13.28 19.41 6.85
N GLY A 158 13.15 18.96 5.61
CA GLY A 158 12.84 17.56 5.28
C GLY A 158 11.35 17.24 5.15
N PHE A 159 10.45 18.18 5.45
CA PHE A 159 9.00 17.97 5.39
C PHE A 159 8.36 18.71 4.21
N ASN A 160 7.57 18.01 3.44
CA ASN A 160 6.72 18.62 2.41
C ASN A 160 5.39 19.07 3.02
N LEU A 161 5.32 20.33 3.47
CA LEU A 161 4.11 20.89 4.12
C LEU A 161 2.88 20.84 3.23
N ARG A 162 3.03 20.93 1.91
CA ARG A 162 1.91 20.83 0.95
C ARG A 162 1.34 19.42 0.92
N ALA A 163 2.22 18.41 0.92
CA ALA A 163 1.80 17.01 0.99
C ALA A 163 1.11 16.71 2.33
N MET A 164 1.65 17.24 3.44
CA MET A 164 1.04 17.10 4.76
C MET A 164 -0.35 17.75 4.82
N ALA A 165 -0.50 18.96 4.30
CA ALA A 165 -1.78 19.64 4.25
C ALA A 165 -2.80 18.89 3.37
N ALA A 166 -2.40 18.42 2.17
CA ALA A 166 -3.24 17.63 1.30
C ALA A 166 -3.68 16.30 1.94
N PHE A 167 -2.78 15.67 2.69
CA PHE A 167 -3.05 14.45 3.45
C PHE A 167 -4.14 14.69 4.51
N VAL A 168 -4.00 15.74 5.32
CA VAL A 168 -4.98 16.11 6.35
C VAL A 168 -6.33 16.47 5.73
N CYS A 169 -6.34 17.25 4.64
CA CYS A 169 -7.56 17.60 3.91
C CYS A 169 -8.32 16.38 3.37
N ALA A 170 -7.61 15.35 2.93
CA ALA A 170 -8.23 14.13 2.42
C ALA A 170 -8.79 13.23 3.54
N ILE A 171 -8.11 13.15 4.68
CA ILE A 171 -8.52 12.30 5.81
C ILE A 171 -9.68 12.93 6.58
N GLY A 172 -9.67 14.24 6.78
CA GLY A 172 -10.65 14.94 7.64
C GLY A 172 -12.10 14.56 7.39
N PRO A 173 -12.61 14.61 6.15
CA PRO A 173 -14.00 14.27 5.84
C PRO A 173 -14.37 12.80 6.08
N VAL A 174 -13.37 11.90 6.07
CA VAL A 174 -13.59 10.44 6.17
C VAL A 174 -13.47 9.93 7.62
N LEU A 175 -12.76 10.66 8.49
CA LEU A 175 -12.60 10.29 9.91
C LEU A 175 -13.91 10.02 10.65
N PRO A 176 -14.97 10.83 10.51
CA PRO A 176 -16.24 10.53 11.16
C PRO A 176 -16.83 9.19 10.75
N GLY A 177 -16.68 8.82 9.46
CA GLY A 177 -17.11 7.52 8.94
C GLY A 177 -16.31 6.35 9.54
N LEU A 178 -15.01 6.51 9.70
CA LEU A 178 -14.14 5.55 10.38
C LEU A 178 -14.57 5.36 11.85
N ILE A 179 -14.78 6.45 12.60
CA ILE A 179 -15.21 6.40 13.99
C ILE A 179 -16.55 5.65 14.12
N ARG A 180 -17.48 5.90 13.21
CA ARG A 180 -18.77 5.19 13.19
C ARG A 180 -18.59 3.71 12.85
N SER A 181 -17.69 3.36 11.95
CA SER A 181 -17.40 1.96 11.58
C SER A 181 -16.85 1.15 12.76
N ILE A 182 -16.00 1.76 13.57
CA ILE A 182 -15.40 1.14 14.76
C ILE A 182 -16.36 1.13 15.95
N GLY A 183 -16.96 2.27 16.26
CA GLY A 183 -17.80 2.47 17.46
C GLY A 183 -19.29 2.13 17.28
N GLY A 184 -19.72 1.86 16.06
CA GLY A 184 -21.12 1.54 15.73
C GLY A 184 -22.05 2.75 15.78
N ALA A 185 -23.37 2.49 15.76
CA ALA A 185 -24.41 3.51 15.71
C ALA A 185 -24.49 4.42 16.97
N LYS A 186 -23.85 4.03 18.06
CA LYS A 186 -23.85 4.77 19.33
C LYS A 186 -22.98 6.04 19.34
N THR A 187 -22.18 6.26 18.29
CA THR A 187 -21.22 7.38 18.22
C THR A 187 -21.83 8.73 17.87
N GLY A 188 -23.14 8.81 17.61
CA GLY A 188 -23.83 10.08 17.25
C GLY A 188 -23.43 10.66 15.88
N VAL A 189 -22.60 9.98 15.11
CA VAL A 189 -22.12 10.42 13.79
C VAL A 189 -23.20 10.23 12.74
N ALA A 190 -23.37 11.23 11.85
CA ALA A 190 -24.37 11.22 10.79
C ALA A 190 -24.23 10.00 9.85
N VAL A 191 -25.36 9.48 9.37
CA VAL A 191 -25.40 8.32 8.45
C VAL A 191 -24.65 8.61 7.14
N GLY A 192 -24.69 9.87 6.66
CA GLY A 192 -23.97 10.30 5.46
C GLY A 192 -22.45 10.05 5.51
N ALA A 193 -21.83 10.10 6.69
CA ALA A 193 -20.41 9.77 6.86
C ALA A 193 -20.11 8.30 6.54
N SER A 194 -21.08 7.38 6.76
CA SER A 194 -20.90 5.97 6.40
C SER A 194 -20.90 5.75 4.89
N TYR A 195 -21.72 6.51 4.14
CA TYR A 195 -21.71 6.42 2.67
C TYR A 195 -20.40 6.92 2.09
N LEU A 196 -19.86 8.03 2.62
CA LEU A 196 -18.57 8.54 2.20
C LEU A 196 -17.45 7.53 2.53
N TYR A 197 -17.53 6.90 3.69
CA TYR A 197 -16.58 5.87 4.11
C TYR A 197 -16.63 4.60 3.23
N SER A 198 -17.79 4.26 2.65
CA SER A 198 -17.89 3.11 1.75
C SER A 198 -17.06 3.29 0.47
N VAL A 199 -16.81 4.52 0.04
CA VAL A 199 -15.98 4.87 -1.12
C VAL A 199 -14.67 5.55 -0.71
N VAL A 200 -14.15 5.22 0.47
CA VAL A 200 -12.98 5.89 1.07
C VAL A 200 -11.76 5.91 0.15
N TRP A 201 -11.44 4.80 -0.50
CA TRP A 201 -10.25 4.65 -1.32
C TRP A 201 -10.21 5.62 -2.51
N PRO A 202 -11.17 5.57 -3.47
CA PRO A 202 -11.18 6.50 -4.59
C PRO A 202 -11.38 7.95 -4.14
N PHE A 203 -12.19 8.20 -3.13
CA PHE A 203 -12.43 9.55 -2.62
C PHE A 203 -11.14 10.18 -2.09
N THR A 204 -10.41 9.49 -1.23
CA THR A 204 -9.18 10.05 -0.63
C THR A 204 -8.07 10.23 -1.65
N ILE A 205 -7.95 9.37 -2.67
CA ILE A 205 -7.02 9.55 -3.79
C ILE A 205 -7.35 10.83 -4.55
N VAL A 206 -8.61 11.02 -4.96
CA VAL A 206 -9.01 12.19 -5.76
C VAL A 206 -8.85 13.49 -4.97
N VAL A 207 -9.31 13.51 -3.72
CA VAL A 207 -9.22 14.71 -2.88
C VAL A 207 -7.78 15.07 -2.57
N SER A 208 -6.93 14.10 -2.21
CA SER A 208 -5.52 14.37 -1.92
C SER A 208 -4.75 14.82 -3.16
N ALA A 209 -4.99 14.17 -4.31
CA ALA A 209 -4.37 14.57 -5.57
C ALA A 209 -4.80 15.99 -5.97
N GLY A 210 -6.09 16.30 -5.93
CA GLY A 210 -6.63 17.61 -6.26
C GLY A 210 -6.12 18.73 -5.34
N THR A 211 -6.14 18.51 -4.04
CA THR A 211 -5.63 19.47 -3.05
C THR A 211 -4.13 19.66 -3.16
N TYR A 212 -3.37 18.60 -3.42
CA TYR A 212 -1.94 18.69 -3.63
C TYR A 212 -1.58 19.49 -4.88
N ILE A 213 -2.29 19.26 -5.99
CA ILE A 213 -2.13 20.05 -7.23
C ILE A 213 -2.47 21.51 -6.95
N LEU A 214 -3.59 21.78 -6.27
CA LEU A 214 -4.01 23.14 -5.94
C LEU A 214 -2.95 23.87 -5.10
N PHE A 215 -2.40 23.24 -4.07
CA PHE A 215 -1.35 23.84 -3.25
C PHE A 215 -0.06 24.09 -4.04
N ASN A 216 0.26 23.26 -5.03
CA ASN A 216 1.42 23.51 -5.90
C ASN A 216 1.16 24.60 -6.95
N LEU A 217 -0.11 24.83 -7.33
CA LEU A 217 -0.47 25.96 -8.22
C LEU A 217 -0.42 27.31 -7.47
N VAL A 218 -0.88 27.34 -6.22
CA VAL A 218 -0.88 28.57 -5.37
C VAL A 218 0.53 28.93 -4.92
N ALA A 219 1.33 27.95 -4.58
CA ALA A 219 2.71 28.12 -4.15
C ALA A 219 3.62 27.17 -4.94
N PRO A 220 3.99 27.53 -6.18
CA PRO A 220 4.76 26.62 -7.04
C PRO A 220 6.09 26.26 -6.39
N TYR A 221 6.45 24.98 -6.49
CA TYR A 221 7.76 24.51 -6.12
C TYR A 221 8.72 24.83 -7.25
N HIS A 222 9.70 25.69 -6.98
CA HIS A 222 10.80 25.91 -7.90
C HIS A 222 11.96 25.02 -7.47
N PRO A 223 12.26 23.94 -8.20
CA PRO A 223 13.47 23.18 -7.96
C PRO A 223 14.67 24.12 -8.20
N LYS A 224 15.61 24.13 -7.25
CA LYS A 224 16.88 24.81 -7.48
C LYS A 224 17.59 24.07 -8.59
N THR A 225 17.63 24.68 -9.77
CA THR A 225 18.17 24.09 -10.99
C THR A 225 19.68 24.02 -10.90
N ASP A 226 20.23 22.93 -10.38
CA ASP A 226 21.60 22.55 -10.68
C ASP A 226 21.53 21.32 -11.59
N SER A 227 21.92 21.57 -12.87
CA SER A 227 22.18 20.59 -13.95
C SER A 227 21.32 19.31 -13.94
N VAL A 228 20.30 19.36 -14.75
CA VAL A 228 19.48 18.21 -15.15
C VAL A 228 20.38 17.17 -15.81
N VAL A 229 20.79 16.16 -15.08
CA VAL A 229 21.19 14.89 -15.68
C VAL A 229 19.89 14.16 -15.97
N THR A 230 19.36 14.43 -17.14
CA THR A 230 18.21 13.72 -17.71
C THR A 230 18.66 12.29 -17.96
N TYR A 231 18.29 11.35 -17.11
CA TYR A 231 18.21 9.97 -17.55
C TYR A 231 16.95 9.85 -18.43
N GLY A 232 17.07 10.38 -19.64
CA GLY A 232 16.20 10.04 -20.74
C GLY A 232 16.43 8.55 -21.02
N MET A 233 15.37 7.82 -21.29
CA MET A 233 15.46 6.59 -22.02
C MET A 233 16.12 6.95 -23.37
N GLU A 234 17.42 6.82 -23.48
CA GLU A 234 18.10 6.70 -24.76
C GLU A 234 17.74 5.31 -25.29
N GLU A 235 16.66 5.30 -26.03
CA GLU A 235 16.39 4.27 -27.03
C GLU A 235 17.45 4.45 -28.12
N ASN A 236 18.38 3.49 -28.13
CA ASN A 236 19.26 3.14 -29.26
C ASN A 236 19.96 4.26 -30.05
N GLY A 237 21.24 4.30 -29.94
CA GLY A 237 22.08 4.86 -30.99
C GLY A 237 23.40 5.45 -30.46
N ASP A 238 24.45 4.71 -30.74
CA ASP A 238 25.86 5.09 -30.68
C ASP A 238 26.67 4.64 -29.45
N MET A 239 26.88 3.33 -29.45
CA MET A 239 28.10 2.77 -28.94
C MET A 239 29.18 2.99 -30.03
N ASN A 240 29.87 4.12 -29.99
CA ASN A 240 31.26 4.13 -30.52
C ASN A 240 32.02 5.40 -30.11
N THR A 241 33.30 5.16 -29.85
CA THR A 241 34.40 6.13 -29.68
C THR A 241 34.42 6.93 -28.38
N ASP A 242 35.14 6.38 -27.37
CA ASP A 242 36.34 6.99 -26.81
C ASP A 242 37.00 6.13 -25.73
N GLU A 243 37.40 4.89 -26.13
CA GLU A 243 38.52 4.20 -25.52
C GLU A 243 39.76 4.57 -26.32
N LYS A 244 40.39 5.69 -26.02
CA LYS A 244 41.83 5.92 -26.24
C LYS A 244 42.19 7.30 -25.64
N LYS A 245 42.74 7.29 -24.42
CA LYS A 245 43.97 7.99 -24.04
C LYS A 245 44.13 8.00 -22.51
N ILE A 246 45.17 7.32 -22.16
CA ILE A 246 46.02 7.33 -20.96
C ILE A 246 45.45 6.61 -19.75
#